data_274026656bfb25f105e48d935821af5a
#
_entry.id   274026656bfb25f105e48d935821af5a
#
_cell.length_a   1.000
_cell.length_b   1.000
_cell.length_c   1.000
_cell.angle_alpha   90.00
_cell.angle_beta   90.00
_cell.angle_gamma   90.00
#
_symmetry.space_group_name_H-M   'P 1'
#
loop_
_entity.id
_entity.type
_entity.pdbx_description
1 polymer ?
#
loop_
_entity_poly.entity_id
_entity_poly.type
_entity_poly.pdbx_seq_one_letter_code
_entity_poly.pdbx_strand_id
1 'polypeptide(L)'
;ARQHYSGQARWEEIARLKEATDLPVLGNGDIWLGDDAVRMMETTGCDGVVVGRGCQGRPWLFADIVAAMHGSSMRTRPDLDAVIEVIRRHGRMLAAEMGEDRGVRDLRKHVGWYLKGYPVGGAARADLMGIRSLADLDAGLERMRSRLPEDVDYPGDIVEGPRGRAGSPKAPRLPDGWLDSPVLDEAHREMLSQAESDVSVSGG
;
A
#
# COMPACT_ATOMS: atom_id res chain seq x y z
N ALA A 1 6.02 -3.42 -15.71
CA ALA A 1 5.63 -4.80 -15.35
C ALA A 1 6.83 -5.73 -15.08
N ARG A 2 8.01 -5.52 -15.69
CA ARG A 2 9.18 -6.43 -15.52
C ARG A 2 9.80 -6.41 -14.11
N GLN A 3 9.63 -5.35 -13.33
CA GLN A 3 10.33 -5.22 -12.04
C GLN A 3 9.64 -5.96 -10.88
N HIS A 4 8.33 -6.24 -10.95
CA HIS A 4 7.57 -6.97 -9.92
C HIS A 4 7.94 -6.57 -8.48
N TYR A 5 8.07 -5.25 -8.23
CA TYR A 5 8.44 -4.67 -6.95
C TYR A 5 9.88 -4.94 -6.49
N SER A 6 10.78 -5.34 -7.38
CA SER A 6 12.21 -5.48 -7.11
C SER A 6 13.01 -4.27 -7.61
N GLY A 7 14.13 -3.99 -6.96
CA GLY A 7 14.97 -2.86 -7.30
C GLY A 7 14.32 -1.50 -6.97
N GLN A 8 14.77 -0.46 -7.63
CA GLN A 8 14.25 0.91 -7.53
C GLN A 8 13.37 1.24 -8.73
N ALA A 9 12.35 2.07 -8.52
CA ALA A 9 11.51 2.58 -9.58
C ALA A 9 12.35 3.50 -10.50
N ARG A 10 12.18 3.33 -11.82
CA ARG A 10 12.90 4.14 -12.81
C ARG A 10 12.13 5.41 -13.09
N TRP A 11 12.41 6.46 -12.34
CA TRP A 11 11.74 7.75 -12.47
C TRP A 11 12.04 8.43 -13.81
N GLU A 12 13.20 8.14 -14.41
CA GLU A 12 13.57 8.63 -15.75
C GLU A 12 12.56 8.21 -16.83
N GLU A 13 11.89 7.08 -16.68
CA GLU A 13 10.85 6.65 -17.63
C GLU A 13 9.55 7.46 -17.46
N ILE A 14 9.29 7.97 -16.25
CA ILE A 14 8.16 8.89 -15.99
C ILE A 14 8.45 10.23 -16.66
N ALA A 15 9.68 10.75 -16.52
CA ALA A 15 10.09 11.99 -17.18
C ALA A 15 9.94 11.87 -18.71
N ARG A 16 10.45 10.79 -19.31
CA ARG A 16 10.32 10.53 -20.75
C ARG A 16 8.87 10.43 -21.22
N LEU A 17 8.00 9.83 -20.39
CA LEU A 17 6.58 9.80 -20.69
C LEU A 17 5.96 11.21 -20.67
N LYS A 18 6.32 12.01 -19.65
CA LYS A 18 5.82 13.38 -19.51
C LYS A 18 6.26 14.26 -20.67
N GLU A 19 7.48 14.11 -21.17
CA GLU A 19 7.97 14.79 -22.35
C GLU A 19 7.24 14.42 -23.65
N ALA A 20 6.70 13.19 -23.71
CA ALA A 20 6.07 12.64 -24.90
C ALA A 20 4.56 12.90 -24.97
N THR A 21 3.93 13.54 -23.97
CA THR A 21 2.48 13.74 -23.93
C THR A 21 2.10 15.04 -23.21
N ASP A 22 1.03 15.68 -23.69
CA ASP A 22 0.39 16.83 -23.05
C ASP A 22 -0.66 16.40 -21.99
N LEU A 23 -0.93 15.10 -21.88
CA LEU A 23 -1.86 14.59 -20.87
C LEU A 23 -1.25 14.69 -19.46
N PRO A 24 -2.11 14.84 -18.43
CA PRO A 24 -1.64 14.74 -17.05
C PRO A 24 -0.99 13.38 -16.77
N VAL A 25 0.23 13.38 -16.25
CA VAL A 25 0.99 12.19 -15.88
C VAL A 25 1.09 12.10 -14.36
N LEU A 26 0.65 10.97 -13.79
CA LEU A 26 0.81 10.67 -12.37
C LEU A 26 1.98 9.70 -12.18
N GLY A 27 3.02 10.17 -11.46
CA GLY A 27 4.20 9.38 -11.15
C GLY A 27 3.93 8.34 -10.06
N ASN A 28 4.50 7.14 -10.22
CA ASN A 28 4.38 6.06 -9.22
C ASN A 28 5.71 5.35 -9.00
N GLY A 29 5.97 4.96 -7.76
CA GLY A 29 7.10 4.11 -7.36
C GLY A 29 8.01 4.78 -6.35
N ASP A 30 8.34 4.03 -5.30
CA ASP A 30 9.31 4.37 -4.24
C ASP A 30 9.04 5.71 -3.53
N ILE A 31 7.75 5.99 -3.30
CA ILE A 31 7.31 7.10 -2.47
C ILE A 31 7.05 6.53 -1.06
N TRP A 32 7.96 6.82 -0.13
CA TRP A 32 7.94 6.34 1.25
C TRP A 32 7.75 7.48 2.26
N LEU A 33 8.17 8.70 1.88
CA LEU A 33 8.07 9.93 2.66
C LEU A 33 7.40 11.02 1.82
N GLY A 34 6.94 12.09 2.47
CA GLY A 34 6.39 13.27 1.79
C GLY A 34 7.38 13.88 0.79
N ASP A 35 8.65 13.98 1.19
CA ASP A 35 9.72 14.54 0.36
C ASP A 35 10.00 13.71 -0.91
N ASP A 36 9.71 12.40 -0.89
CA ASP A 36 9.86 11.57 -2.09
C ASP A 36 8.86 11.96 -3.17
N ALA A 37 7.64 12.35 -2.77
CA ALA A 37 6.62 12.81 -3.71
C ALA A 37 7.03 14.13 -4.37
N VAL A 38 7.52 15.09 -3.58
CA VAL A 38 8.02 16.37 -4.08
C VAL A 38 9.18 16.14 -5.03
N ARG A 39 10.17 15.35 -4.62
CA ARG A 39 11.35 15.02 -5.44
C ARG A 39 10.97 14.32 -6.75
N MET A 40 9.96 13.41 -6.73
CA MET A 40 9.47 12.79 -7.95
C MET A 40 8.90 13.84 -8.92
N MET A 41 8.04 14.73 -8.43
CA MET A 41 7.44 15.77 -9.26
C MET A 41 8.49 16.73 -9.84
N GLU A 42 9.46 17.16 -9.02
CA GLU A 42 10.55 18.04 -9.43
C GLU A 42 11.48 17.39 -10.47
N THR A 43 11.82 16.10 -10.29
CA THR A 43 12.77 15.41 -11.18
C THR A 43 12.14 14.93 -12.47
N THR A 44 10.86 14.61 -12.47
CA THR A 44 10.20 14.00 -13.64
C THR A 44 9.25 14.95 -14.37
N GLY A 45 8.89 16.07 -13.75
CA GLY A 45 7.89 16.99 -14.28
C GLY A 45 6.45 16.42 -14.27
N CYS A 46 6.20 15.28 -13.62
CA CYS A 46 4.85 14.73 -13.55
C CYS A 46 3.90 15.64 -12.76
N ASP A 47 2.61 15.58 -13.08
CA ASP A 47 1.59 16.51 -12.56
C ASP A 47 1.10 16.12 -11.17
N GLY A 48 1.43 14.91 -10.71
CA GLY A 48 1.06 14.42 -9.40
C GLY A 48 1.65 13.04 -9.14
N VAL A 49 1.31 12.45 -7.99
CA VAL A 49 1.84 11.16 -7.58
C VAL A 49 0.74 10.17 -7.19
N VAL A 50 1.01 8.89 -7.43
CA VAL A 50 0.22 7.76 -6.92
C VAL A 50 1.07 6.98 -5.94
N VAL A 51 0.55 6.79 -4.72
CA VAL A 51 1.26 6.09 -3.66
C VAL A 51 0.69 4.67 -3.50
N GLY A 52 1.54 3.68 -3.71
CA GLY A 52 1.21 2.27 -3.48
C GLY A 52 1.61 1.80 -2.08
N ARG A 53 2.66 0.98 -2.02
CA ARG A 53 3.13 0.36 -0.77
C ARG A 53 3.50 1.33 0.35
N GLY A 54 3.88 2.56 0.02
CA GLY A 54 4.25 3.58 1.01
C GLY A 54 3.14 3.92 1.99
N CYS A 55 1.88 3.91 1.54
CA CYS A 55 0.73 4.23 2.40
C CYS A 55 0.12 3.00 3.11
N GLN A 56 0.58 1.78 2.84
CA GLN A 56 0.08 0.58 3.51
C GLN A 56 0.34 0.64 5.01
N GLY A 57 -0.73 0.67 5.82
CA GLY A 57 -0.67 0.88 7.26
C GLY A 57 -0.21 2.28 7.68
N ARG A 58 -0.16 3.24 6.75
CA ARG A 58 0.25 4.64 6.98
C ARG A 58 -0.60 5.60 6.16
N PRO A 59 -1.92 5.67 6.33
CA PRO A 59 -2.76 6.57 5.55
C PRO A 59 -2.41 8.05 5.78
N TRP A 60 -1.82 8.39 6.92
CA TRP A 60 -1.33 9.74 7.23
C TRP A 60 -0.19 10.21 6.31
N LEU A 61 0.46 9.32 5.56
CA LEU A 61 1.47 9.70 4.57
C LEU A 61 0.93 10.71 3.54
N PHE A 62 -0.36 10.66 3.22
CA PHE A 62 -0.95 11.65 2.32
C PHE A 62 -0.98 13.06 2.92
N ALA A 63 -1.19 13.20 4.23
CA ALA A 63 -1.07 14.49 4.91
C ALA A 63 0.37 15.00 4.89
N ASP A 64 1.34 14.10 5.10
CA ASP A 64 2.77 14.42 5.05
C ASP A 64 3.18 14.87 3.63
N ILE A 65 2.66 14.21 2.58
CA ILE A 65 2.90 14.61 1.18
C ILE A 65 2.35 16.01 0.91
N VAL A 66 1.12 16.30 1.33
CA VAL A 66 0.51 17.62 1.16
C VAL A 66 1.33 18.67 1.92
N ALA A 67 1.76 18.38 3.15
CA ALA A 67 2.62 19.27 3.92
C ALA A 67 3.95 19.55 3.20
N ALA A 68 4.60 18.51 2.67
CA ALA A 68 5.85 18.65 1.92
C ALA A 68 5.67 19.47 0.64
N MET A 69 4.57 19.31 -0.10
CA MET A 69 4.23 20.13 -1.27
C MET A 69 4.09 21.62 -0.93
N HIS A 70 3.75 21.94 0.31
CA HIS A 70 3.69 23.32 0.83
C HIS A 70 4.97 23.76 1.56
N GLY A 71 6.08 23.03 1.39
CA GLY A 71 7.37 23.37 1.98
C GLY A 71 7.50 23.08 3.48
N SER A 72 6.59 22.28 4.05
CA SER A 72 6.65 21.87 5.46
C SER A 72 7.41 20.55 5.62
N SER A 73 8.31 20.49 6.60
CA SER A 73 8.98 19.24 7.01
C SER A 73 8.18 18.43 8.03
N MET A 74 6.92 18.78 8.28
CA MET A 74 6.05 18.08 9.24
C MET A 74 5.85 16.63 8.82
N ARG A 75 5.98 15.73 9.79
CA ARG A 75 5.71 14.30 9.63
C ARG A 75 4.77 13.81 10.71
N THR A 76 3.74 13.11 10.31
CA THR A 76 2.76 12.51 11.21
C THR A 76 3.34 11.24 11.82
N ARG A 77 3.46 11.22 13.15
CA ARG A 77 4.03 10.12 13.93
C ARG A 77 3.04 9.69 15.01
N PRO A 78 1.98 8.96 14.65
CA PRO A 78 0.94 8.57 15.60
C PRO A 78 1.49 7.56 16.62
N ASP A 79 1.10 7.73 17.87
CA ASP A 79 1.27 6.71 18.91
C ASP A 79 0.40 5.48 18.62
N LEU A 80 0.51 4.44 19.44
CA LEU A 80 -0.26 3.22 19.23
C LEU A 80 -1.76 3.44 19.34
N ASP A 81 -2.22 4.31 20.23
CA ASP A 81 -3.64 4.57 20.44
C ASP A 81 -4.28 5.24 19.22
N ALA A 82 -3.59 6.22 18.64
CA ALA A 82 -4.01 6.84 17.39
C ALA A 82 -4.06 5.83 16.23
N VAL A 83 -3.10 4.89 16.16
CA VAL A 83 -3.12 3.82 15.15
C VAL A 83 -4.28 2.85 15.39
N ILE A 84 -4.60 2.50 16.62
CA ILE A 84 -5.76 1.68 16.97
C ILE A 84 -7.05 2.32 16.45
N GLU A 85 -7.24 3.63 16.63
CA GLU A 85 -8.41 4.34 16.11
C GLU A 85 -8.46 4.33 14.57
N VAL A 86 -7.32 4.45 13.90
CA VAL A 86 -7.25 4.32 12.44
C VAL A 86 -7.66 2.92 11.99
N ILE A 87 -7.22 1.87 12.68
CA ILE A 87 -7.60 0.48 12.37
C ILE A 87 -9.11 0.29 12.53
N ARG A 88 -9.70 0.77 13.64
CA ARG A 88 -11.15 0.74 13.89
C ARG A 88 -11.93 1.45 12.78
N ARG A 89 -11.51 2.65 12.44
CA ARG A 89 -12.14 3.43 11.37
C ARG A 89 -12.08 2.71 10.04
N HIS A 90 -10.91 2.16 9.67
CA HIS A 90 -10.74 1.41 8.43
C HIS A 90 -11.63 0.17 8.39
N GLY A 91 -11.73 -0.58 9.50
CA GLY A 91 -12.63 -1.72 9.60
C GLY A 91 -14.09 -1.34 9.37
N ARG A 92 -14.57 -0.26 9.99
CA ARG A 92 -15.93 0.25 9.77
C ARG A 92 -16.18 0.69 8.33
N MET A 93 -15.21 1.34 7.70
CA MET A 93 -15.32 1.76 6.29
C MET A 93 -15.41 0.56 5.34
N LEU A 94 -14.55 -0.45 5.54
CA LEU A 94 -14.60 -1.68 4.74
C LEU A 94 -15.90 -2.46 4.95
N ALA A 95 -16.38 -2.53 6.19
CA ALA A 95 -17.67 -3.19 6.49
C ALA A 95 -18.86 -2.45 5.86
N ALA A 96 -18.84 -1.13 5.85
CA ALA A 96 -19.88 -0.33 5.20
C ALA A 96 -19.89 -0.51 3.67
N GLU A 97 -18.74 -0.64 3.04
CA GLU A 97 -18.61 -0.77 1.58
C GLU A 97 -18.87 -2.22 1.09
N MET A 98 -18.35 -3.22 1.79
CA MET A 98 -18.33 -4.61 1.32
C MET A 98 -19.24 -5.56 2.10
N GLY A 99 -19.89 -5.08 3.16
CA GLY A 99 -20.50 -5.90 4.21
C GLY A 99 -19.47 -6.36 5.25
N GLU A 100 -19.94 -6.62 6.48
CA GLU A 100 -19.05 -6.83 7.63
C GLU A 100 -18.12 -8.03 7.44
N ASP A 101 -18.64 -9.17 7.03
CA ASP A 101 -17.87 -10.40 6.88
C ASP A 101 -16.71 -10.24 5.87
N ARG A 102 -16.98 -9.65 4.70
CA ARG A 102 -15.97 -9.42 3.69
C ARG A 102 -15.00 -8.31 4.10
N GLY A 103 -15.52 -7.20 4.64
CA GLY A 103 -14.72 -6.06 5.07
C GLY A 103 -13.74 -6.42 6.17
N VAL A 104 -14.16 -7.21 7.17
CA VAL A 104 -13.29 -7.67 8.26
C VAL A 104 -12.25 -8.65 7.75
N ARG A 105 -12.58 -9.55 6.84
CA ARG A 105 -11.59 -10.44 6.21
C ARG A 105 -10.53 -9.64 5.44
N ASP A 106 -10.95 -8.60 4.71
CA ASP A 106 -10.01 -7.75 3.98
C ASP A 106 -9.11 -6.95 4.94
N LEU A 107 -9.64 -6.46 6.05
CA LEU A 107 -8.89 -5.71 7.06
C LEU A 107 -7.72 -6.52 7.64
N ARG A 108 -7.83 -7.84 7.79
CA ARG A 108 -6.79 -8.68 8.42
C ARG A 108 -5.40 -8.43 7.83
N LYS A 109 -5.29 -8.37 6.51
CA LYS A 109 -4.00 -8.09 5.84
C LYS A 109 -3.43 -6.71 6.18
N HIS A 110 -4.30 -5.73 6.45
CA HIS A 110 -3.91 -4.37 6.79
C HIS A 110 -3.43 -4.22 8.24
N VAL A 111 -3.98 -5.01 9.17
CA VAL A 111 -3.60 -4.98 10.59
C VAL A 111 -2.09 -5.18 10.76
N GLY A 112 -1.51 -6.14 10.04
CA GLY A 112 -0.06 -6.39 10.08
C GLY A 112 0.78 -5.19 9.61
N TRP A 113 0.26 -4.41 8.69
CA TRP A 113 0.94 -3.20 8.20
C TRP A 113 0.81 -2.03 9.18
N TYR A 114 -0.37 -1.83 9.79
CA TYR A 114 -0.59 -0.81 10.80
C TYR A 114 0.28 -1.00 12.04
N LEU A 115 0.37 -2.25 12.52
CA LEU A 115 1.10 -2.59 13.74
C LEU A 115 2.59 -2.86 13.52
N LYS A 116 3.12 -2.63 12.30
CA LYS A 116 4.54 -2.82 12.02
C LYS A 116 5.39 -1.92 12.93
N GLY A 117 6.39 -2.53 13.58
CA GLY A 117 7.32 -1.84 14.47
C GLY A 117 6.80 -1.60 15.89
N TYR A 118 5.48 -1.58 16.13
CA TYR A 118 4.93 -1.50 17.48
C TYR A 118 5.16 -2.79 18.26
N PRO A 119 5.44 -2.73 19.57
CA PRO A 119 5.81 -3.89 20.39
C PRO A 119 4.62 -4.76 20.82
N VAL A 120 3.67 -5.00 19.91
CA VAL A 120 2.40 -5.69 20.19
C VAL A 120 2.52 -7.21 20.36
N GLY A 121 3.67 -7.78 20.00
CA GLY A 121 3.92 -9.23 20.10
C GLY A 121 3.23 -10.08 19.03
N GLY A 122 3.71 -11.32 18.88
CA GLY A 122 3.18 -12.25 17.86
C GLY A 122 1.79 -12.78 18.19
N ALA A 123 1.50 -13.04 19.47
CA ALA A 123 0.21 -13.57 19.91
C ALA A 123 -0.95 -12.59 19.62
N ALA A 124 -0.75 -11.29 19.91
CA ALA A 124 -1.76 -10.28 19.60
C ALA A 124 -1.99 -10.11 18.08
N ARG A 125 -0.91 -10.22 17.29
CA ARG A 125 -1.03 -10.20 15.82
C ARG A 125 -1.82 -11.41 15.31
N ALA A 126 -1.58 -12.60 15.84
CA ALA A 126 -2.29 -13.82 15.49
C ALA A 126 -3.79 -13.71 15.84
N ASP A 127 -4.11 -13.19 17.02
CA ASP A 127 -5.48 -12.92 17.48
C ASP A 127 -6.22 -12.02 16.47
N LEU A 128 -5.60 -10.89 16.11
CA LEU A 128 -6.17 -9.94 15.16
C LEU A 128 -6.28 -10.47 13.71
N MET A 129 -5.47 -11.46 13.35
CA MET A 129 -5.62 -12.16 12.07
C MET A 129 -6.79 -13.15 12.06
N GLY A 130 -7.32 -13.52 13.24
CA GLY A 130 -8.44 -14.44 13.41
C GLY A 130 -9.83 -13.78 13.52
N ILE A 131 -9.92 -12.45 13.57
CA ILE A 131 -11.18 -11.71 13.75
C ILE A 131 -12.20 -12.03 12.66
N ARG A 132 -13.50 -12.04 13.00
CA ARG A 132 -14.59 -12.34 12.08
C ARG A 132 -15.67 -11.26 12.02
N SER A 133 -15.67 -10.35 13.01
CA SER A 133 -16.61 -9.25 13.14
C SER A 133 -15.92 -7.97 13.60
N LEU A 134 -16.59 -6.83 13.50
CA LEU A 134 -16.12 -5.57 14.09
C LEU A 134 -16.05 -5.67 15.62
N ALA A 135 -16.94 -6.44 16.24
CA ALA A 135 -16.89 -6.70 17.67
C ALA A 135 -15.62 -7.51 18.06
N ASP A 136 -15.23 -8.51 17.26
CA ASP A 136 -13.98 -9.23 17.47
C ASP A 136 -12.76 -8.32 17.31
N LEU A 137 -12.80 -7.40 16.32
CA LEU A 137 -11.76 -6.42 16.11
C LEU A 137 -11.58 -5.54 17.35
N ASP A 138 -12.67 -4.94 17.84
CA ASP A 138 -12.63 -4.06 19.00
C ASP A 138 -12.12 -4.81 20.23
N ALA A 139 -12.67 -5.99 20.53
CA ALA A 139 -12.23 -6.82 21.64
C ALA A 139 -10.75 -7.25 21.51
N GLY A 140 -10.29 -7.57 20.30
CA GLY A 140 -8.90 -7.92 20.03
C GLY A 140 -7.94 -6.75 20.26
N LEU A 141 -8.30 -5.56 19.78
CA LEU A 141 -7.52 -4.34 19.97
C LEU A 141 -7.44 -3.95 21.45
N GLU A 142 -8.55 -4.03 22.20
CA GLU A 142 -8.57 -3.78 23.64
C GLU A 142 -7.68 -4.78 24.41
N ARG A 143 -7.79 -6.07 24.15
CA ARG A 143 -6.92 -7.09 24.74
C ARG A 143 -5.45 -6.88 24.43
N MET A 144 -5.13 -6.44 23.21
CA MET A 144 -3.77 -6.11 22.82
C MET A 144 -3.28 -4.89 23.61
N ARG A 145 -4.07 -3.82 23.62
CA ARG A 145 -3.72 -2.54 24.26
C ARG A 145 -3.51 -2.67 25.76
N SER A 146 -4.38 -3.41 26.46
CA SER A 146 -4.31 -3.61 27.93
C SER A 146 -3.06 -4.35 28.41
N ARG A 147 -2.31 -4.98 27.51
CA ARG A 147 -1.06 -5.70 27.85
C ARG A 147 0.20 -4.87 27.62
N LEU A 148 0.05 -3.63 27.16
CA LEU A 148 1.16 -2.76 26.82
C LEU A 148 1.22 -1.55 27.77
N PRO A 149 2.39 -0.91 27.91
CA PRO A 149 2.52 0.36 28.62
C PRO A 149 1.56 1.43 28.06
N GLU A 150 1.26 2.44 28.87
CA GLU A 150 0.44 3.58 28.42
C GLU A 150 1.11 4.34 27.28
N ASP A 151 2.42 4.54 27.37
CA ASP A 151 3.21 5.28 26.38
C ASP A 151 3.87 4.31 25.40
N VAL A 152 3.24 4.10 24.25
CA VAL A 152 3.84 3.34 23.13
C VAL A 152 4.01 4.27 21.94
N ASP A 153 5.20 4.81 21.81
CA ASP A 153 5.58 5.76 20.79
C ASP A 153 5.61 5.18 19.36
N TYR A 154 5.64 6.09 18.41
CA TYR A 154 5.82 5.77 17.01
C TYR A 154 7.16 5.06 16.74
N PRO A 155 7.18 3.94 16.00
CA PRO A 155 8.39 3.12 15.81
C PRO A 155 9.48 3.74 14.91
N GLY A 156 9.31 4.98 14.48
CA GLY A 156 10.31 5.68 13.68
C GLY A 156 10.59 5.05 12.31
N ASP A 157 11.85 5.01 11.92
CA ASP A 157 12.31 4.56 10.60
C ASP A 157 11.91 3.13 10.22
N ILE A 158 11.58 2.29 11.21
CA ILE A 158 11.11 0.91 10.97
C ILE A 158 9.85 0.90 10.07
N VAL A 159 9.00 1.93 10.20
CA VAL A 159 7.77 2.05 9.42
C VAL A 159 7.91 2.99 8.24
N GLU A 160 8.89 3.89 8.24
CA GLU A 160 9.08 4.92 7.21
C GLU A 160 9.92 4.45 6.01
N GLY A 161 10.54 3.27 6.10
CA GLY A 161 11.41 2.74 5.05
C GLY A 161 10.72 1.89 3.98
N PRO A 162 11.48 1.50 2.96
CA PRO A 162 11.00 0.68 1.88
C PRO A 162 10.35 -0.62 2.34
N ARG A 163 9.23 -0.95 1.72
CA ARG A 163 8.48 -2.19 1.96
C ARG A 163 8.53 -3.03 0.69
N GLY A 164 9.50 -3.93 0.60
CA GLY A 164 9.67 -4.83 -0.52
C GLY A 164 9.62 -6.28 -0.09
N ARG A 165 9.34 -7.19 -1.01
CA ARG A 165 9.71 -8.58 -0.84
C ARG A 165 11.23 -8.68 -1.05
N ALA A 166 11.96 -9.12 -0.04
CA ALA A 166 13.32 -9.60 -0.25
C ALA A 166 13.20 -10.90 -1.06
N GLY A 167 13.65 -10.88 -2.30
CA GLY A 167 13.64 -12.06 -3.17
C GLY A 167 13.82 -11.69 -4.63
N SER A 168 14.26 -12.63 -5.43
CA SER A 168 14.38 -12.45 -6.86
C SER A 168 13.01 -12.15 -7.47
N PRO A 169 12.90 -11.19 -8.40
CA PRO A 169 11.65 -10.90 -9.08
C PRO A 169 11.19 -12.17 -9.81
N LYS A 170 9.91 -12.49 -9.68
CA LYS A 170 9.32 -13.48 -10.56
C LYS A 170 9.41 -12.94 -11.98
N ALA A 171 10.10 -13.64 -12.87
CA ALA A 171 10.08 -13.27 -14.27
C ALA A 171 8.63 -13.34 -14.77
N PRO A 172 8.07 -12.25 -15.34
CA PRO A 172 6.76 -12.33 -15.97
C PRO A 172 6.85 -13.30 -17.13
N ARG A 173 6.02 -14.33 -17.12
CA ARG A 173 5.90 -15.25 -18.24
C ARG A 173 4.84 -14.64 -19.17
N LEU A 174 5.32 -13.95 -20.19
CA LEU A 174 4.46 -13.52 -21.28
C LEU A 174 4.24 -14.71 -22.22
N PRO A 175 3.04 -14.84 -22.83
CA PRO A 175 2.83 -15.81 -23.91
C PRO A 175 3.85 -15.60 -25.04
N ASP A 176 4.16 -16.67 -25.74
CA ASP A 176 5.05 -16.61 -26.89
C ASP A 176 4.46 -15.67 -27.95
N GLY A 177 5.30 -14.79 -28.51
CA GLY A 177 4.86 -13.80 -29.48
C GLY A 177 4.12 -12.57 -28.94
N TRP A 178 3.88 -12.47 -27.61
CA TRP A 178 3.15 -11.36 -27.01
C TRP A 178 3.71 -9.97 -27.31
N LEU A 179 5.01 -9.87 -27.55
CA LEU A 179 5.69 -8.59 -27.83
C LEU A 179 5.94 -8.37 -29.33
N ASP A 180 5.52 -9.28 -30.19
CA ASP A 180 5.80 -9.23 -31.62
C ASP A 180 4.89 -8.22 -32.37
N SER A 181 3.74 -7.89 -31.79
CA SER A 181 2.80 -6.91 -32.33
C SER A 181 2.23 -6.00 -31.25
N PRO A 182 2.09 -4.69 -31.52
CA PRO A 182 1.35 -3.78 -30.62
C PRO A 182 -0.17 -3.96 -30.75
N VAL A 183 -0.65 -4.72 -31.72
CA VAL A 183 -2.08 -4.94 -31.96
C VAL A 183 -2.47 -6.27 -31.32
N LEU A 184 -3.43 -6.22 -30.42
CA LEU A 184 -4.03 -7.43 -29.82
C LEU A 184 -4.94 -8.11 -30.86
N ASP A 185 -4.55 -9.29 -31.34
CA ASP A 185 -5.44 -10.15 -32.09
C ASP A 185 -6.50 -10.83 -31.20
N GLU A 186 -7.39 -11.61 -31.79
CA GLU A 186 -8.51 -12.23 -31.08
C GLU A 186 -8.03 -13.27 -30.04
N ALA A 187 -6.99 -14.03 -30.36
CA ALA A 187 -6.39 -15.01 -29.44
C ALA A 187 -5.75 -14.34 -28.20
N HIS A 188 -5.10 -13.20 -28.39
CA HIS A 188 -4.56 -12.42 -27.27
C HIS A 188 -5.63 -11.79 -26.39
N ARG A 189 -6.78 -11.38 -26.97
CA ARG A 189 -7.93 -10.86 -26.20
C ARG A 189 -8.60 -11.96 -25.37
N GLU A 190 -8.75 -13.15 -25.92
CA GLU A 190 -9.28 -14.30 -25.18
C GLU A 190 -8.36 -14.70 -24.02
N MET A 191 -7.03 -14.74 -24.22
CA MET A 191 -6.07 -15.00 -23.16
C MET A 191 -6.10 -13.94 -22.05
N LEU A 192 -6.31 -12.66 -22.39
CA LEU A 192 -6.48 -11.60 -21.38
C LEU A 192 -7.75 -11.81 -20.57
N SER A 193 -8.85 -12.11 -21.23
CA SER A 193 -10.13 -12.37 -20.56
C SER A 193 -10.06 -13.57 -19.62
N GLN A 194 -9.37 -14.63 -20.00
CA GLN A 194 -9.12 -15.78 -19.14
C GLN A 194 -8.23 -15.41 -17.94
N ALA A 195 -7.13 -14.69 -18.18
CA ALA A 195 -6.24 -14.24 -17.11
C ALA A 195 -6.91 -13.29 -16.11
N GLU A 196 -7.82 -12.43 -16.56
CA GLU A 196 -8.64 -11.57 -15.68
C GLU A 196 -9.63 -12.41 -14.83
N SER A 197 -10.23 -13.45 -15.39
CA SER A 197 -11.10 -14.36 -14.66
C SER A 197 -10.34 -15.14 -13.58
N ASP A 198 -9.14 -15.62 -13.87
CA ASP A 198 -8.28 -16.35 -12.94
C ASP A 198 -7.77 -15.44 -11.79
N VAL A 199 -7.46 -14.18 -12.07
CA VAL A 199 -7.07 -13.19 -11.05
C VAL A 199 -8.25 -12.86 -10.13
N SER A 200 -9.48 -12.82 -10.64
CA SER A 200 -10.67 -12.57 -9.83
C SER A 200 -11.00 -13.73 -8.89
N VAL A 201 -10.59 -14.95 -9.23
CA VAL A 201 -10.78 -16.17 -8.42
C VAL A 201 -9.63 -16.36 -7.41
N SER A 202 -8.43 -15.89 -7.70
CA SER A 202 -7.25 -16.05 -6.83
C SER A 202 -7.04 -14.91 -5.82
N GLY A 203 -7.91 -13.90 -5.82
CA GLY A 203 -7.91 -12.74 -4.94
C GLY A 203 -8.61 -12.94 -3.59
N GLY A 204 -8.74 -14.20 -3.12
CA GLY A 204 -9.25 -14.59 -1.83
C GLY A 204 -8.17 -14.63 -0.75
#